data_06035229a3f6ea5bd56617be37786ae2
#
_entry.id   06035229a3f6ea5bd56617be37786ae2
#
_cell.length_a   1.000
_cell.length_b   1.000
_cell.length_c   1.000
_cell.angle_alpha   90.00
_cell.angle_beta   90.00
_cell.angle_gamma   90.00
#
_symmetry.space_group_name_H-M   'P 1'
#
loop_
_entity.id
_entity.type
_entity.pdbx_description
1 polymer ?
#
loop_
_entity_poly.entity_id
_entity_poly.type
_entity_poly.pdbx_seq_one_letter_code
_entity_poly.pdbx_strand_id
1 'polypeptide(L)'
;MKKTLKFVKEHKQFTFFGILAILIILAAVFAPVLTGGVDPLKGSLTDALEAPSKAHIFGTDKMGRDIYARVIYGARASLTSTFGVVVLIFLVGSVVGVIAGYFGGAVDAVLMRIADMMLAFPGLVLALAVAGIMGASIRNAIIAIVAVNWTKYARLARSLVMKIRDRDYVSAAIVTGSKTPYMLLRYMLPNALPTLIITAATDVGGMMLEIAALSFLGFGAKPPTPEWGYMLNEGRACMQSAPWMMLYPGLAIFFVVVVFNMLGDSIRDILDPRVE
;
A
#
# COMPACT_ATOMS: atom_id res chain seq x y z
N MET A 1 -9.40 -28.05 -13.95
CA MET A 1 -8.43 -27.76 -15.03
C MET A 1 -9.05 -26.97 -16.21
N LYS A 2 -10.13 -27.45 -16.89
CA LYS A 2 -10.75 -26.69 -18.02
C LYS A 2 -11.30 -25.31 -17.64
N LYS A 3 -11.94 -25.14 -16.46
CA LYS A 3 -12.46 -23.84 -15.97
C LYS A 3 -11.34 -22.84 -15.68
N THR A 4 -10.24 -23.29 -15.08
CA THR A 4 -9.06 -22.45 -14.79
C THR A 4 -8.38 -21.97 -16.07
N LEU A 5 -8.23 -22.85 -17.07
CA LEU A 5 -7.66 -22.47 -18.37
C LEU A 5 -8.56 -21.48 -19.13
N LYS A 6 -9.88 -21.59 -19.02
CA LYS A 6 -10.83 -20.65 -19.61
C LYS A 6 -10.69 -19.28 -18.95
N PHE A 7 -10.69 -19.21 -17.61
CA PHE A 7 -10.51 -17.98 -16.85
C PHE A 7 -9.20 -17.25 -17.21
N VAL A 8 -8.07 -17.98 -17.28
CA VAL A 8 -6.75 -17.43 -17.69
C VAL A 8 -6.78 -16.84 -19.08
N LYS A 9 -7.50 -17.47 -20.02
CA LYS A 9 -7.63 -16.98 -21.41
C LYS A 9 -8.52 -15.74 -21.52
N GLU A 10 -9.55 -15.66 -20.70
CA GLU A 10 -10.50 -14.54 -20.66
C GLU A 10 -9.89 -13.32 -19.94
N HIS A 11 -9.08 -13.54 -18.89
CA HIS A 11 -8.49 -12.48 -18.06
C HIS A 11 -6.96 -12.46 -18.14
N LYS A 12 -6.42 -12.23 -19.36
CA LYS A 12 -4.96 -12.27 -19.62
C LYS A 12 -4.18 -11.25 -18.80
N GLN A 13 -4.70 -10.02 -18.67
CA GLN A 13 -4.07 -8.94 -17.92
C GLN A 13 -3.97 -9.27 -16.43
N PHE A 14 -5.06 -9.71 -15.83
CA PHE A 14 -5.09 -10.18 -14.44
C PHE A 14 -4.07 -11.31 -14.19
N THR A 15 -4.04 -12.30 -15.10
CA THR A 15 -3.12 -13.43 -14.97
C THR A 15 -1.66 -12.98 -15.08
N PHE A 16 -1.35 -12.13 -16.05
CA PHE A 16 0.02 -11.64 -16.26
C PHE A 16 0.53 -10.84 -15.05
N PHE A 17 -0.23 -9.81 -14.63
CA PHE A 17 0.18 -8.99 -13.49
C PHE A 17 0.06 -9.73 -12.15
N GLY A 18 -0.85 -10.68 -12.02
CA GLY A 18 -0.92 -11.58 -10.88
C GLY A 18 0.33 -12.45 -10.73
N ILE A 19 0.83 -13.02 -11.82
CA ILE A 19 2.10 -13.77 -11.82
C ILE A 19 3.26 -12.84 -11.43
N LEU A 20 3.34 -11.64 -12.01
CA LEU A 20 4.40 -10.69 -11.65
C LEU A 20 4.35 -10.28 -10.18
N ALA A 21 3.15 -10.01 -9.63
CA ALA A 21 2.98 -9.70 -8.20
C ALA A 21 3.46 -10.86 -7.31
N ILE A 22 3.12 -12.10 -7.68
CA ILE A 22 3.60 -13.29 -6.96
C ILE A 22 5.13 -13.39 -7.05
N LEU A 23 5.72 -13.17 -8.22
CA LEU A 23 7.18 -13.20 -8.39
C LEU A 23 7.88 -12.13 -7.54
N ILE A 24 7.33 -10.91 -7.46
CA ILE A 24 7.84 -9.85 -6.60
C ILE A 24 7.80 -10.26 -5.12
N ILE A 25 6.68 -10.84 -4.67
CA ILE A 25 6.54 -11.32 -3.29
C ILE A 25 7.52 -12.47 -3.02
N LEU A 26 7.65 -13.41 -3.95
CA LEU A 26 8.61 -14.51 -3.84
C LEU A 26 10.05 -14.01 -3.81
N ALA A 27 10.40 -13.01 -4.63
CA ALA A 27 11.72 -12.39 -4.58
C ALA A 27 12.02 -11.78 -3.20
N ALA A 28 11.05 -11.13 -2.58
CA ALA A 28 11.19 -10.61 -1.22
C ALA A 28 11.36 -11.75 -0.19
N VAL A 29 10.59 -12.83 -0.29
CA VAL A 29 10.67 -13.98 0.63
C VAL A 29 12.00 -14.73 0.46
N PHE A 30 12.39 -15.00 -0.78
CA PHE A 30 13.61 -15.74 -1.11
C PHE A 30 14.84 -14.84 -1.29
N ALA A 31 14.83 -13.61 -0.75
CA ALA A 31 15.94 -12.67 -0.83
C ALA A 31 17.31 -13.29 -0.46
N PRO A 32 17.47 -14.09 0.62
CA PRO A 32 18.76 -14.71 0.93
C PRO A 32 19.29 -15.63 -0.16
N VAL A 33 18.42 -16.34 -0.86
CA VAL A 33 18.80 -17.24 -1.96
C VAL A 33 19.18 -16.47 -3.20
N LEU A 34 18.38 -15.45 -3.57
CA LEU A 34 18.59 -14.63 -4.75
C LEU A 34 19.87 -13.77 -4.66
N THR A 35 20.26 -13.39 -3.45
CA THR A 35 21.48 -12.59 -3.23
C THR A 35 22.72 -13.46 -2.97
N GLY A 36 22.63 -14.79 -3.10
CA GLY A 36 23.73 -15.69 -2.81
C GLY A 36 24.21 -15.64 -1.35
N GLY A 37 23.35 -15.23 -0.42
CA GLY A 37 23.68 -15.07 1.00
C GLY A 37 24.42 -13.78 1.35
N VAL A 38 24.54 -12.83 0.42
CA VAL A 38 25.15 -11.51 0.68
C VAL A 38 24.29 -10.76 1.71
N ASP A 39 24.92 -10.32 2.81
CA ASP A 39 24.27 -9.55 3.86
C ASP A 39 24.08 -8.08 3.40
N PRO A 40 22.84 -7.58 3.27
CA PRO A 40 22.56 -6.23 2.78
C PRO A 40 23.04 -5.12 3.73
N LEU A 41 23.45 -5.47 4.95
CA LEU A 41 23.89 -4.53 5.98
C LEU A 41 25.40 -4.42 6.09
N LYS A 42 26.13 -5.42 5.61
CA LYS A 42 27.61 -5.43 5.63
C LYS A 42 28.17 -4.79 4.38
N GLY A 43 29.17 -3.96 4.55
CA GLY A 43 29.93 -3.33 3.48
C GLY A 43 31.37 -3.09 3.92
N SER A 44 32.22 -2.81 2.97
CA SER A 44 33.62 -2.40 3.18
C SER A 44 33.82 -1.01 2.62
N LEU A 45 34.40 -0.11 3.39
CA LEU A 45 34.71 1.25 2.94
C LEU A 45 35.72 1.28 1.76
N THR A 46 36.47 0.21 1.56
CA THR A 46 37.34 0.06 0.38
C THR A 46 36.53 -0.03 -0.92
N ASP A 47 35.34 -0.58 -0.86
CA ASP A 47 34.48 -0.83 -1.99
C ASP A 47 33.35 0.25 -2.10
N ALA A 48 33.55 1.40 -1.41
CA ALA A 48 32.56 2.47 -1.37
C ALA A 48 32.39 3.15 -2.74
N LEU A 49 31.12 3.30 -3.16
CA LEU A 49 30.70 3.93 -4.43
C LEU A 49 31.30 3.26 -5.68
N GLU A 50 31.54 1.95 -5.64
CA GLU A 50 31.92 1.20 -6.83
C GLU A 50 30.77 1.13 -7.83
N ALA A 51 31.11 1.38 -9.10
CA ALA A 51 30.13 1.27 -10.19
C ALA A 51 29.68 -0.19 -10.41
N PRO A 52 28.52 -0.40 -11.06
CA PRO A 52 28.05 -1.73 -11.42
C PRO A 52 29.12 -2.56 -12.12
N SER A 53 29.37 -3.76 -11.62
CA SER A 53 30.40 -4.67 -12.07
C SER A 53 29.96 -6.14 -11.92
N LYS A 54 30.83 -7.09 -12.33
CA LYS A 54 30.55 -8.51 -12.10
C LYS A 54 30.56 -8.90 -10.62
N ALA A 55 31.32 -8.17 -9.77
CA ALA A 55 31.35 -8.39 -8.33
C ALA A 55 30.13 -7.77 -7.66
N HIS A 56 29.72 -6.59 -8.11
CA HIS A 56 28.57 -5.84 -7.59
C HIS A 56 27.63 -5.46 -8.73
N ILE A 57 26.64 -6.32 -9.01
CA ILE A 57 25.74 -6.20 -10.18
C ILE A 57 25.11 -4.81 -10.30
N PHE A 58 24.68 -4.21 -9.18
CA PHE A 58 24.09 -2.87 -9.11
C PHE A 58 25.04 -1.84 -8.50
N GLY A 59 26.35 -2.17 -8.34
CA GLY A 59 27.32 -1.36 -7.64
C GLY A 59 27.11 -1.35 -6.12
N THR A 60 27.85 -0.47 -5.46
CA THR A 60 27.85 -0.33 -4.00
C THR A 60 27.41 1.07 -3.57
N ASP A 61 27.01 1.18 -2.31
CA ASP A 61 26.67 2.46 -1.70
C ASP A 61 27.91 3.14 -1.04
N LYS A 62 27.67 4.29 -0.39
CA LYS A 62 28.71 5.05 0.31
C LYS A 62 29.39 4.31 1.47
N MET A 63 28.85 3.21 1.93
CA MET A 63 29.41 2.34 2.96
C MET A 63 29.96 1.02 2.38
N GLY A 64 30.03 0.91 1.03
CA GLY A 64 30.46 -0.30 0.34
C GLY A 64 29.49 -1.47 0.44
N ARG A 65 28.21 -1.21 0.78
CA ARG A 65 27.18 -2.26 0.84
C ARG A 65 26.65 -2.53 -0.57
N ASP A 66 26.42 -3.80 -0.89
CA ASP A 66 25.92 -4.22 -2.19
C ASP A 66 24.48 -3.75 -2.44
N ILE A 67 24.27 -2.97 -3.51
CA ILE A 67 22.94 -2.38 -3.81
C ILE A 67 21.98 -3.43 -4.32
N TYR A 68 22.41 -4.47 -5.07
CA TYR A 68 21.52 -5.55 -5.50
C TYR A 68 20.93 -6.27 -4.29
N ALA A 69 21.78 -6.68 -3.33
CA ALA A 69 21.32 -7.28 -2.10
C ALA A 69 20.35 -6.36 -1.34
N ARG A 70 20.67 -5.08 -1.21
CA ARG A 70 19.83 -4.08 -0.54
C ARG A 70 18.47 -3.88 -1.24
N VAL A 71 18.42 -3.87 -2.57
CA VAL A 71 17.17 -3.75 -3.33
C VAL A 71 16.29 -4.96 -3.12
N ILE A 72 16.85 -6.18 -3.21
CA ILE A 72 16.07 -7.42 -3.04
C ILE A 72 15.56 -7.55 -1.58
N TYR A 73 16.41 -7.33 -0.60
CA TYR A 73 15.98 -7.36 0.82
C TYR A 73 15.05 -6.20 1.17
N GLY A 74 15.25 -5.04 0.54
CA GLY A 74 14.42 -3.86 0.71
C GLY A 74 12.96 -4.07 0.32
N ALA A 75 12.72 -4.99 -0.62
CA ALA A 75 11.36 -5.40 -0.98
C ALA A 75 10.54 -5.85 0.24
N ARG A 76 11.16 -6.51 1.22
CA ARG A 76 10.45 -6.95 2.44
C ARG A 76 9.91 -5.77 3.22
N ALA A 77 10.75 -4.80 3.54
CA ALA A 77 10.36 -3.63 4.31
C ALA A 77 9.36 -2.77 3.54
N SER A 78 9.59 -2.52 2.26
CA SER A 78 8.74 -1.68 1.41
C SER A 78 7.36 -2.31 1.17
N LEU A 79 7.30 -3.60 0.84
CA LEU A 79 6.02 -4.30 0.62
C LEU A 79 5.23 -4.47 1.92
N THR A 80 5.87 -4.91 3.01
CA THR A 80 5.15 -5.10 4.29
C THR A 80 4.60 -3.80 4.83
N SER A 81 5.32 -2.69 4.68
CA SER A 81 4.83 -1.36 5.06
C SER A 81 3.65 -0.93 4.21
N THR A 82 3.73 -1.10 2.89
CA THR A 82 2.66 -0.75 1.95
C THR A 82 1.39 -1.53 2.23
N PHE A 83 1.48 -2.87 2.32
CA PHE A 83 0.31 -3.68 2.66
C PHE A 83 -0.23 -3.38 4.06
N GLY A 84 0.66 -3.13 5.02
CA GLY A 84 0.27 -2.70 6.37
C GLY A 84 -0.56 -1.42 6.35
N VAL A 85 -0.14 -0.40 5.60
CA VAL A 85 -0.91 0.84 5.43
C VAL A 85 -2.25 0.56 4.75
N VAL A 86 -2.27 -0.14 3.61
CA VAL A 86 -3.51 -0.44 2.87
C VAL A 86 -4.52 -1.16 3.76
N VAL A 87 -4.09 -2.18 4.50
CA VAL A 87 -4.96 -2.93 5.42
C VAL A 87 -5.48 -2.02 6.54
N LEU A 88 -4.63 -1.19 7.14
CA LEU A 88 -5.05 -0.32 8.24
C LEU A 88 -6.01 0.78 7.78
N ILE A 89 -5.76 1.45 6.64
CA ILE A 89 -6.68 2.46 6.11
C ILE A 89 -8.01 1.82 5.70
N PHE A 90 -7.98 0.63 5.10
CA PHE A 90 -9.16 -0.14 4.77
C PHE A 90 -10.00 -0.46 6.02
N LEU A 91 -9.37 -1.00 7.07
CA LEU A 91 -10.05 -1.37 8.31
C LEU A 91 -10.64 -0.16 9.02
N VAL A 92 -9.80 0.85 9.29
CA VAL A 92 -10.23 2.06 10.03
C VAL A 92 -11.32 2.81 9.24
N GLY A 93 -11.06 3.07 7.95
CA GLY A 93 -12.02 3.80 7.13
C GLY A 93 -13.33 3.06 6.92
N SER A 94 -13.28 1.74 6.67
CA SER A 94 -14.50 0.94 6.51
C SER A 94 -15.34 0.93 7.77
N VAL A 95 -14.73 0.73 8.95
CA VAL A 95 -15.45 0.74 10.23
C VAL A 95 -16.11 2.09 10.48
N VAL A 96 -15.35 3.18 10.34
CA VAL A 96 -15.87 4.55 10.53
C VAL A 96 -16.99 4.85 9.53
N GLY A 97 -16.82 4.49 8.26
CA GLY A 97 -17.79 4.73 7.21
C GLY A 97 -19.08 3.91 7.39
N VAL A 98 -18.95 2.64 7.79
CA VAL A 98 -20.13 1.78 8.08
C VAL A 98 -20.91 2.35 9.26
N ILE A 99 -20.26 2.79 10.33
CA ILE A 99 -20.91 3.41 11.49
C ILE A 99 -21.60 4.72 11.06
N ALA A 100 -20.91 5.62 10.36
CA ALA A 100 -21.47 6.87 9.90
C ALA A 100 -22.71 6.66 8.99
N GLY A 101 -22.62 5.75 8.01
CA GLY A 101 -23.69 5.47 7.07
C GLY A 101 -24.91 4.80 7.69
N TYR A 102 -24.69 3.93 8.69
CA TYR A 102 -25.78 3.22 9.35
C TYR A 102 -26.53 4.11 10.34
N PHE A 103 -25.84 4.78 11.26
CA PHE A 103 -26.50 5.59 12.28
C PHE A 103 -27.05 6.92 11.73
N GLY A 104 -26.33 7.54 10.78
CA GLY A 104 -26.75 8.83 10.22
C GLY A 104 -26.74 9.96 11.25
N GLY A 105 -27.49 11.04 10.98
CA GLY A 105 -27.73 12.15 11.93
C GLY A 105 -26.44 12.76 12.51
N ALA A 106 -26.43 12.94 13.83
CA ALA A 106 -25.28 13.56 14.52
C ALA A 106 -24.00 12.74 14.44
N VAL A 107 -24.07 11.40 14.47
CA VAL A 107 -22.90 10.52 14.36
C VAL A 107 -22.24 10.70 13.00
N ASP A 108 -23.02 10.66 11.94
CA ASP A 108 -22.53 10.90 10.58
C ASP A 108 -21.94 12.31 10.44
N ALA A 109 -22.66 13.32 10.92
CA ALA A 109 -22.21 14.71 10.83
C ALA A 109 -20.85 14.94 11.51
N VAL A 110 -20.63 14.37 12.71
CA VAL A 110 -19.37 14.50 13.45
C VAL A 110 -18.23 13.77 12.73
N LEU A 111 -18.44 12.49 12.36
CA LEU A 111 -17.40 11.67 11.72
C LEU A 111 -17.00 12.25 10.35
N MET A 112 -17.98 12.71 9.56
CA MET A 112 -17.68 13.31 8.26
C MET A 112 -17.06 14.71 8.41
N ARG A 113 -17.39 15.46 9.44
CA ARG A 113 -16.71 16.74 9.71
C ARG A 113 -15.23 16.56 10.01
N ILE A 114 -14.87 15.50 10.78
CA ILE A 114 -13.47 15.15 11.02
C ILE A 114 -12.79 14.76 9.70
N ALA A 115 -13.45 13.93 8.88
CA ALA A 115 -12.94 13.55 7.57
C ALA A 115 -12.75 14.77 6.64
N ASP A 116 -13.68 15.74 6.67
CA ASP A 116 -13.60 16.96 5.88
C ASP A 116 -12.43 17.86 6.30
N MET A 117 -12.18 17.96 7.61
CA MET A 117 -11.02 18.70 8.14
C MET A 117 -9.70 18.08 7.67
N MET A 118 -9.60 16.75 7.65
CA MET A 118 -8.39 16.07 7.13
C MET A 118 -8.18 16.32 5.64
N LEU A 119 -9.25 16.30 4.85
CA LEU A 119 -9.21 16.51 3.39
C LEU A 119 -9.05 17.99 2.98
N ALA A 120 -9.15 18.92 3.91
CA ALA A 120 -8.85 20.34 3.65
C ALA A 120 -7.36 20.59 3.39
N PHE A 121 -6.50 19.65 3.78
CA PHE A 121 -5.05 19.72 3.57
C PHE A 121 -4.61 18.72 2.49
N PRO A 122 -3.54 19.00 1.71
CA PRO A 122 -2.91 18.02 0.85
C PRO A 122 -2.45 16.82 1.70
N GLY A 123 -2.91 15.59 1.36
CA GLY A 123 -2.73 14.40 2.19
C GLY A 123 -1.27 14.12 2.57
N LEU A 124 -0.35 14.18 1.59
CA LEU A 124 1.08 13.96 1.85
C LEU A 124 1.67 15.01 2.80
N VAL A 125 1.23 16.29 2.69
CA VAL A 125 1.72 17.37 3.56
C VAL A 125 1.27 17.15 4.99
N LEU A 126 0.00 16.76 5.18
CA LEU A 126 -0.53 16.45 6.50
C LEU A 126 0.15 15.20 7.11
N ALA A 127 0.36 14.15 6.31
CA ALA A 127 1.08 12.96 6.75
C ALA A 127 2.53 13.29 7.15
N LEU A 128 3.21 14.19 6.40
CA LEU A 128 4.55 14.67 6.72
C LEU A 128 4.58 15.43 8.05
N ALA A 129 3.59 16.31 8.29
CA ALA A 129 3.49 17.04 9.56
C ALA A 129 3.29 16.09 10.74
N VAL A 130 2.40 15.11 10.62
CA VAL A 130 2.16 14.08 11.65
C VAL A 130 3.41 13.23 11.89
N ALA A 131 4.06 12.75 10.83
CA ALA A 131 5.30 11.96 10.94
C ALA A 131 6.45 12.79 11.55
N GLY A 132 6.52 14.09 11.23
CA GLY A 132 7.50 15.02 11.82
C GLY A 132 7.37 15.17 13.32
N ILE A 133 6.15 15.27 13.84
CA ILE A 133 5.87 15.33 15.31
C ILE A 133 6.20 14.00 15.99
N MET A 134 5.88 12.86 15.33
CA MET A 134 6.11 11.53 15.89
C MET A 134 7.58 11.09 15.81
N GLY A 135 8.38 11.73 15.00
CA GLY A 135 9.78 11.38 14.72
C GLY A 135 9.93 10.29 13.67
N ALA A 136 11.13 10.24 13.07
CA ALA A 136 11.45 9.35 11.96
C ALA A 136 11.41 7.88 12.37
N SER A 137 10.51 7.12 11.77
CA SER A 137 10.37 5.67 11.90
C SER A 137 9.39 5.16 10.86
N ILE A 138 9.63 3.97 10.30
CA ILE A 138 8.68 3.34 9.37
C ILE A 138 7.30 3.12 10.01
N ARG A 139 7.28 2.79 11.32
CA ARG A 139 6.04 2.64 12.08
C ARG A 139 5.28 3.96 12.18
N ASN A 140 5.97 5.06 12.46
CA ASN A 140 5.36 6.38 12.57
C ASN A 140 4.89 6.89 11.22
N ALA A 141 5.62 6.60 10.13
CA ALA A 141 5.18 6.87 8.76
C ALA A 141 3.87 6.14 8.42
N ILE A 142 3.77 4.86 8.78
CA ILE A 142 2.53 4.08 8.60
C ILE A 142 1.38 4.74 9.36
N ILE A 143 1.57 5.07 10.64
CA ILE A 143 0.53 5.70 11.47
C ILE A 143 0.12 7.06 10.88
N ALA A 144 1.07 7.87 10.43
CA ALA A 144 0.81 9.17 9.83
C ALA A 144 -0.03 9.07 8.54
N ILE A 145 0.33 8.12 7.65
CA ILE A 145 -0.43 7.89 6.41
C ILE A 145 -1.84 7.36 6.74
N VAL A 146 -1.96 6.43 7.69
CA VAL A 146 -3.27 5.90 8.12
C VAL A 146 -4.14 7.00 8.72
N ALA A 147 -3.59 7.86 9.58
CA ALA A 147 -4.30 8.96 10.21
C ALA A 147 -4.91 9.95 9.22
N VAL A 148 -4.39 10.02 8.00
CA VAL A 148 -4.88 10.93 6.94
C VAL A 148 -5.78 10.19 5.94
N ASN A 149 -5.35 9.03 5.45
CA ASN A 149 -5.96 8.36 4.29
C ASN A 149 -7.20 7.50 4.60
N TRP A 150 -7.52 7.22 5.87
CA TRP A 150 -8.74 6.50 6.26
C TRP A 150 -10.01 7.19 5.75
N THR A 151 -9.98 8.50 5.55
CA THR A 151 -11.11 9.35 5.17
C THR A 151 -11.73 8.97 3.82
N LYS A 152 -10.89 8.56 2.85
CA LYS A 152 -11.32 8.07 1.53
C LYS A 152 -12.23 6.84 1.68
N TYR A 153 -11.78 5.87 2.47
CA TYR A 153 -12.53 4.63 2.72
C TYR A 153 -13.79 4.88 3.55
N ALA A 154 -13.71 5.78 4.53
CA ALA A 154 -14.87 6.15 5.33
C ALA A 154 -15.98 6.76 4.49
N ARG A 155 -15.68 7.67 3.59
CA ARG A 155 -16.67 8.24 2.67
C ARG A 155 -17.25 7.21 1.70
N LEU A 156 -16.40 6.32 1.16
CA LEU A 156 -16.84 5.26 0.26
C LEU A 156 -17.76 4.29 1.00
N ALA A 157 -17.34 3.76 2.14
CA ALA A 157 -18.14 2.83 2.95
C ALA A 157 -19.46 3.46 3.39
N ARG A 158 -19.44 4.72 3.86
CA ARG A 158 -20.65 5.48 4.19
C ARG A 158 -21.63 5.55 3.02
N SER A 159 -21.16 5.92 1.83
CA SER A 159 -22.03 6.05 0.66
C SER A 159 -22.67 4.72 0.25
N LEU A 160 -21.92 3.62 0.36
CA LEU A 160 -22.41 2.27 0.09
C LEU A 160 -23.44 1.84 1.13
N VAL A 161 -23.16 2.05 2.41
CA VAL A 161 -24.06 1.69 3.51
C VAL A 161 -25.37 2.47 3.45
N MET A 162 -25.34 3.75 3.14
CA MET A 162 -26.58 4.54 2.96
C MET A 162 -27.46 3.95 1.88
N LYS A 163 -26.91 3.55 0.73
CA LYS A 163 -27.67 2.88 -0.35
C LYS A 163 -28.23 1.53 0.06
N ILE A 164 -27.51 0.78 0.91
CA ILE A 164 -27.94 -0.54 1.38
C ILE A 164 -29.01 -0.41 2.45
N ARG A 165 -28.88 0.56 3.36
CA ARG A 165 -29.80 0.79 4.47
C ARG A 165 -31.24 1.01 4.02
N ASP A 166 -31.42 1.66 2.88
CA ASP A 166 -32.75 2.01 2.34
C ASP A 166 -33.38 0.88 1.51
N ARG A 167 -32.82 -0.35 1.54
CA ARG A 167 -33.37 -1.52 0.83
C ARG A 167 -34.44 -2.23 1.64
N ASP A 168 -35.45 -2.78 0.95
CA ASP A 168 -36.61 -3.44 1.56
C ASP A 168 -36.25 -4.60 2.50
N TYR A 169 -35.23 -5.41 2.13
CA TYR A 169 -34.79 -6.52 2.99
C TYR A 169 -34.16 -6.05 4.30
N VAL A 170 -33.57 -4.84 4.31
CA VAL A 170 -33.01 -4.21 5.53
C VAL A 170 -34.16 -3.74 6.41
N SER A 171 -35.18 -3.09 5.83
CA SER A 171 -36.39 -2.68 6.53
C SER A 171 -37.12 -3.89 7.12
N ALA A 172 -37.27 -4.98 6.37
CA ALA A 172 -37.87 -6.22 6.85
C ALA A 172 -37.10 -6.81 8.05
N ALA A 173 -35.75 -6.79 7.98
CA ALA A 173 -34.92 -7.28 9.09
C ALA A 173 -35.05 -6.42 10.36
N ILE A 174 -35.24 -5.11 10.23
CA ILE A 174 -35.52 -4.21 11.38
C ILE A 174 -36.87 -4.55 12.00
N VAL A 175 -37.91 -4.70 11.17
CA VAL A 175 -39.27 -5.04 11.64
C VAL A 175 -39.30 -6.40 12.36
N THR A 176 -38.48 -7.36 11.92
CA THR A 176 -38.37 -8.68 12.58
C THR A 176 -37.48 -8.65 13.83
N GLY A 177 -37.02 -7.48 14.29
CA GLY A 177 -36.30 -7.31 15.55
C GLY A 177 -34.79 -7.58 15.48
N SER A 178 -34.17 -7.53 14.30
CA SER A 178 -32.74 -7.71 14.15
C SER A 178 -31.95 -6.61 14.89
N LYS A 179 -30.97 -7.01 15.71
CA LYS A 179 -30.13 -6.09 16.50
C LYS A 179 -29.09 -5.39 15.62
N THR A 180 -28.71 -4.17 16.02
CA THR A 180 -27.71 -3.34 15.31
C THR A 180 -26.42 -4.08 14.95
N PRO A 181 -25.71 -4.81 15.84
CA PRO A 181 -24.49 -5.52 15.46
C PRO A 181 -24.72 -6.54 14.34
N TYR A 182 -25.86 -7.25 14.39
CA TYR A 182 -26.23 -8.19 13.35
C TYR A 182 -26.47 -7.50 12.01
N MET A 183 -27.16 -6.35 12.02
CA MET A 183 -27.39 -5.53 10.82
C MET A 183 -26.08 -5.09 10.18
N LEU A 184 -25.13 -4.58 10.98
CA LEU A 184 -23.85 -4.11 10.48
C LEU A 184 -23.01 -5.26 9.87
N LEU A 185 -22.92 -6.39 10.59
CA LEU A 185 -22.04 -7.51 10.18
C LEU A 185 -22.66 -8.40 9.09
N ARG A 186 -24.00 -8.53 9.04
CA ARG A 186 -24.68 -9.46 8.13
C ARG A 186 -25.22 -8.81 6.87
N TYR A 187 -25.59 -7.52 6.94
CA TYR A 187 -26.19 -6.82 5.81
C TYR A 187 -25.32 -5.68 5.28
N MET A 188 -24.78 -4.81 6.14
CA MET A 188 -24.04 -3.63 5.67
C MET A 188 -22.66 -4.00 5.15
N LEU A 189 -21.84 -4.57 6.02
CA LEU A 189 -20.44 -4.86 5.71
C LEU A 189 -20.27 -5.82 4.52
N PRO A 190 -20.94 -7.00 4.44
CA PRO A 190 -20.74 -7.91 3.32
C PRO A 190 -21.12 -7.34 1.95
N ASN A 191 -22.13 -6.47 1.91
CA ASN A 191 -22.55 -5.82 0.67
C ASN A 191 -21.65 -4.64 0.26
N ALA A 192 -20.96 -4.01 1.21
CA ALA A 192 -19.97 -2.96 0.92
C ALA A 192 -18.57 -3.51 0.59
N LEU A 193 -18.21 -4.68 1.15
CA LEU A 193 -16.89 -5.28 1.04
C LEU A 193 -16.34 -5.42 -0.39
N PRO A 194 -17.11 -5.90 -1.40
CA PRO A 194 -16.54 -6.06 -2.75
C PRO A 194 -15.96 -4.77 -3.29
N THR A 195 -16.70 -3.67 -3.22
CA THR A 195 -16.25 -2.36 -3.69
C THR A 195 -15.07 -1.82 -2.88
N LEU A 196 -15.07 -2.04 -1.56
CA LEU A 196 -13.98 -1.63 -0.68
C LEU A 196 -12.69 -2.42 -0.97
N ILE A 197 -12.79 -3.73 -1.23
CA ILE A 197 -11.65 -4.58 -1.60
C ILE A 197 -11.06 -4.18 -2.95
N ILE A 198 -11.91 -3.88 -3.95
CA ILE A 198 -11.47 -3.37 -5.25
C ILE A 198 -10.66 -2.07 -5.06
N THR A 199 -11.20 -1.14 -4.26
CA THR A 199 -10.52 0.11 -3.95
C THR A 199 -9.18 -0.13 -3.24
N ALA A 200 -9.11 -1.08 -2.30
CA ALA A 200 -7.87 -1.43 -1.63
C ALA A 200 -6.82 -2.01 -2.59
N ALA A 201 -7.24 -2.85 -3.52
CA ALA A 201 -6.35 -3.42 -4.52
C ALA A 201 -5.75 -2.35 -5.45
N THR A 202 -6.55 -1.36 -5.86
CA THR A 202 -6.08 -0.24 -6.71
C THR A 202 -5.21 0.76 -5.96
N ASP A 203 -5.31 0.84 -4.63
CA ASP A 203 -4.56 1.81 -3.82
C ASP A 203 -3.14 1.36 -3.45
N VAL A 204 -2.78 0.08 -3.65
CA VAL A 204 -1.47 -0.45 -3.24
C VAL A 204 -0.31 0.36 -3.84
N GLY A 205 -0.37 0.68 -5.13
CA GLY A 205 0.67 1.47 -5.80
C GLY A 205 0.78 2.90 -5.26
N GLY A 206 -0.36 3.55 -5.00
CA GLY A 206 -0.39 4.89 -4.40
C GLY A 206 0.22 4.91 -3.00
N MET A 207 -0.12 3.94 -2.14
CA MET A 207 0.43 3.83 -0.78
C MET A 207 1.92 3.50 -0.78
N MET A 208 2.41 2.71 -1.75
CA MET A 208 3.85 2.50 -1.96
C MET A 208 4.57 3.84 -2.21
N LEU A 209 4.03 4.68 -3.07
CA LEU A 209 4.61 5.99 -3.37
C LEU A 209 4.58 6.92 -2.15
N GLU A 210 3.50 6.93 -1.37
CA GLU A 210 3.41 7.76 -0.17
C GLU A 210 4.43 7.34 0.91
N ILE A 211 4.58 6.03 1.17
CA ILE A 211 5.60 5.54 2.11
C ILE A 211 7.00 5.87 1.61
N ALA A 212 7.27 5.61 0.32
CA ALA A 212 8.56 5.92 -0.27
C ALA A 212 8.88 7.42 -0.21
N ALA A 213 7.89 8.29 -0.42
CA ALA A 213 8.04 9.74 -0.30
C ALA A 213 8.37 10.19 1.14
N LEU A 214 7.65 9.67 2.16
CA LEU A 214 7.97 9.96 3.56
C LEU A 214 9.37 9.46 3.93
N SER A 215 9.74 8.25 3.51
CA SER A 215 11.07 7.69 3.74
C SER A 215 12.16 8.48 3.03
N PHE A 216 11.93 8.91 1.78
CA PHE A 216 12.81 9.79 1.01
C PHE A 216 13.04 11.14 1.69
N LEU A 217 12.02 11.69 2.33
CA LEU A 217 12.10 12.94 3.10
C LEU A 217 12.70 12.75 4.50
N GLY A 218 13.05 11.50 4.88
CA GLY A 218 13.72 11.19 6.14
C GLY A 218 12.79 10.86 7.31
N PHE A 219 11.48 10.71 7.09
CA PHE A 219 10.49 10.40 8.13
C PHE A 219 10.08 8.91 8.17
N GLY A 220 10.66 8.07 7.29
CA GLY A 220 10.39 6.63 7.22
C GLY A 220 11.44 5.77 7.91
N ALA A 221 11.95 4.77 7.19
CA ALA A 221 12.95 3.84 7.68
C ALA A 221 14.24 4.55 8.11
N LYS A 222 14.93 3.94 9.10
CA LYS A 222 16.22 4.41 9.59
C LYS A 222 17.35 3.46 9.20
N PRO A 223 18.59 3.97 9.11
CA PRO A 223 19.76 3.10 8.97
C PRO A 223 19.78 2.01 10.04
N PRO A 224 20.27 0.81 9.74
CA PRO A 224 20.80 0.35 8.47
C PRO A 224 19.75 -0.34 7.56
N THR A 225 18.46 -0.27 7.89
CA THR A 225 17.38 -1.02 7.23
C THR A 225 17.30 -0.70 5.73
N PRO A 226 17.43 -1.70 4.85
CA PRO A 226 17.20 -1.50 3.43
C PRO A 226 15.69 -1.33 3.19
N GLU A 227 15.25 -0.12 2.86
CA GLU A 227 13.90 0.24 2.42
C GLU A 227 14.05 1.19 1.23
N TRP A 228 13.29 0.98 0.17
CA TRP A 228 13.56 1.63 -1.11
C TRP A 228 13.48 3.17 -1.07
N GLY A 229 12.50 3.74 -0.36
CA GLY A 229 12.39 5.19 -0.19
C GLY A 229 13.58 5.75 0.61
N TYR A 230 14.02 5.04 1.65
CA TYR A 230 15.22 5.41 2.40
C TYR A 230 16.49 5.26 1.58
N MET A 231 16.61 4.21 0.73
CA MET A 231 17.74 4.05 -0.19
C MET A 231 17.83 5.23 -1.18
N LEU A 232 16.71 5.73 -1.67
CA LEU A 232 16.67 6.95 -2.49
C LEU A 232 17.18 8.18 -1.71
N ASN A 233 16.83 8.30 -0.43
CA ASN A 233 17.35 9.37 0.44
C ASN A 233 18.87 9.28 0.61
N GLU A 234 19.40 8.07 0.88
CA GLU A 234 20.85 7.83 0.99
C GLU A 234 21.59 8.18 -0.31
N GLY A 235 21.03 7.84 -1.48
CA GLY A 235 21.61 8.09 -2.80
C GLY A 235 21.57 9.55 -3.24
N ARG A 236 20.69 10.38 -2.67
CA ARG A 236 20.48 11.78 -3.07
C ARG A 236 21.78 12.60 -3.08
N ALA A 237 22.60 12.45 -2.06
CA ALA A 237 23.87 13.18 -1.95
C ALA A 237 24.94 12.72 -2.97
N CYS A 238 24.81 11.51 -3.52
CA CYS A 238 25.74 10.88 -4.43
C CYS A 238 25.19 10.78 -5.86
N MET A 239 24.11 11.48 -6.20
CA MET A 239 23.43 11.33 -7.49
C MET A 239 24.32 11.60 -8.71
N GLN A 240 25.28 12.50 -8.59
CA GLN A 240 26.22 12.83 -9.69
C GLN A 240 27.36 11.83 -9.81
N SER A 241 27.86 11.28 -8.70
CA SER A 241 29.01 10.36 -8.67
C SER A 241 28.61 8.89 -8.72
N ALA A 242 27.43 8.54 -8.16
CA ALA A 242 26.94 7.18 -8.05
C ALA A 242 25.42 7.10 -8.34
N PRO A 243 24.98 7.39 -9.57
CA PRO A 243 23.56 7.46 -9.93
C PRO A 243 22.82 6.11 -9.73
N TRP A 244 23.52 4.99 -9.76
CA TRP A 244 22.97 3.65 -9.52
C TRP A 244 22.35 3.49 -8.13
N MET A 245 22.81 4.25 -7.13
CA MET A 245 22.24 4.24 -5.78
C MET A 245 20.77 4.66 -5.75
N MET A 246 20.33 5.52 -6.68
CA MET A 246 18.95 5.96 -6.81
C MET A 246 18.20 5.19 -7.91
N LEU A 247 18.90 4.87 -9.00
CA LEU A 247 18.29 4.23 -10.17
C LEU A 247 17.62 2.90 -9.81
N TYR A 248 18.33 1.99 -9.15
CA TYR A 248 17.81 0.65 -8.90
C TYR A 248 16.68 0.61 -7.85
N PRO A 249 16.75 1.30 -6.71
CA PRO A 249 15.59 1.40 -5.81
C PRO A 249 14.40 2.11 -6.47
N GLY A 250 14.66 3.15 -7.27
CA GLY A 250 13.62 3.84 -8.04
C GLY A 250 12.92 2.94 -9.05
N LEU A 251 13.68 2.12 -9.80
CA LEU A 251 13.13 1.11 -10.70
C LEU A 251 12.32 0.05 -9.94
N ALA A 252 12.78 -0.38 -8.77
CA ALA A 252 12.05 -1.34 -7.95
C ALA A 252 10.68 -0.80 -7.52
N ILE A 253 10.62 0.46 -7.04
CA ILE A 253 9.36 1.14 -6.74
C ILE A 253 8.48 1.23 -7.99
N PHE A 254 9.03 1.68 -9.12
CA PHE A 254 8.31 1.81 -10.38
C PHE A 254 7.66 0.49 -10.81
N PHE A 255 8.43 -0.61 -10.83
CA PHE A 255 7.91 -1.92 -11.20
C PHE A 255 6.79 -2.39 -10.28
N VAL A 256 6.95 -2.24 -8.97
CA VAL A 256 5.91 -2.64 -8.01
C VAL A 256 4.65 -1.79 -8.20
N VAL A 257 4.78 -0.48 -8.34
CA VAL A 257 3.64 0.42 -8.57
C VAL A 257 2.89 0.05 -9.84
N VAL A 258 3.60 -0.17 -10.96
CA VAL A 258 2.97 -0.57 -12.23
C VAL A 258 2.25 -1.91 -12.09
N VAL A 259 2.91 -2.92 -11.51
CA VAL A 259 2.34 -4.27 -11.37
C VAL A 259 1.10 -4.25 -10.50
N PHE A 260 1.13 -3.60 -9.34
CA PHE A 260 -0.03 -3.59 -8.43
C PHE A 260 -1.16 -2.70 -8.91
N ASN A 261 -0.89 -1.57 -9.59
CA ASN A 261 -1.93 -0.75 -10.21
C ASN A 261 -2.64 -1.53 -11.33
N MET A 262 -1.90 -2.15 -12.25
CA MET A 262 -2.48 -2.94 -13.33
C MET A 262 -3.24 -4.17 -12.82
N LEU A 263 -2.75 -4.79 -11.75
CA LEU A 263 -3.46 -5.88 -11.08
C LEU A 263 -4.75 -5.38 -10.44
N GLY A 264 -4.71 -4.25 -9.75
CA GLY A 264 -5.88 -3.62 -9.13
C GLY A 264 -6.96 -3.26 -10.16
N ASP A 265 -6.57 -2.65 -11.27
CA ASP A 265 -7.49 -2.33 -12.38
C ASP A 265 -8.10 -3.61 -12.96
N SER A 266 -7.29 -4.66 -13.17
CA SER A 266 -7.80 -5.95 -13.66
C SER A 266 -8.77 -6.62 -12.68
N ILE A 267 -8.56 -6.49 -11.36
CA ILE A 267 -9.50 -6.95 -10.33
C ILE A 267 -10.81 -6.17 -10.43
N ARG A 268 -10.72 -4.86 -10.62
CA ARG A 268 -11.89 -3.99 -10.80
C ARG A 268 -12.71 -4.43 -12.02
N ASP A 269 -12.06 -4.64 -13.16
CA ASP A 269 -12.73 -5.06 -14.41
C ASP A 269 -13.45 -6.39 -14.28
N ILE A 270 -12.87 -7.34 -13.52
CA ILE A 270 -13.46 -8.67 -13.28
C ILE A 270 -14.67 -8.59 -12.32
N LEU A 271 -14.62 -7.69 -11.33
CA LEU A 271 -15.65 -7.58 -10.30
C LEU A 271 -16.70 -6.52 -10.59
N ASP A 272 -16.54 -5.70 -11.64
CA ASP A 272 -17.56 -4.72 -12.05
C ASP A 272 -18.66 -5.40 -12.86
N PRO A 273 -19.91 -5.47 -12.34
CA PRO A 273 -21.02 -6.16 -13.03
C PRO A 273 -21.57 -5.42 -14.24
N ARG A 274 -20.93 -4.30 -14.68
CA ARG A 274 -21.43 -3.46 -15.79
C ARG A 274 -20.83 -3.81 -17.16
N VAL A 275 -20.02 -4.86 -17.25
CA VAL A 275 -19.30 -5.27 -18.48
C VAL A 275 -20.00 -6.45 -19.19
N GLU A 276 -21.27 -6.74 -18.86
CA GLU A 276 -22.12 -7.66 -19.64
C GLU A 276 -23.24 -6.93 -20.35
#